data_5f3a4d0545416f81c25f925a635c165f
#
_entry.id   5f3a4d0545416f81c25f925a635c165f
#
_cell.length_a   1.000
_cell.length_b   1.000
_cell.length_c   1.000
_cell.angle_alpha   90.00
_cell.angle_beta   90.00
_cell.angle_gamma   90.00
#
_symmetry.space_group_name_H-M   'P 1'
#
loop_
_entity.id
_entity.type
_entity.pdbx_description
1 polymer ?
#
loop_
_entity_poly.entity_id
_entity_poly.type
_entity_poly.pdbx_seq_one_letter_code
_entity_poly.pdbx_strand_id
1 'polypeptide(L)'
;MKGYYLMPHPPLIIPQIGRGEEKKIESTIKACTEIGRRIRETAPDTVIIITPHGMVFRDAVAVYTQEEISGDLGRFGAPGISMSLETDTELADLIIENAEKDGLAAVRIGSGAGNHYEDRAQLDHGVMVPLYFTGDMKFRIVCLAYGFLTPRELYRFGMAIEKSVKETGRSAVMIASGDLSHHLTDDGPYKYSPYGPKFDKRITE
;
A
#
# COMPACT_ATOMS: atom_id res chain seq x y z
N MET A 1 14.57 5.01 -6.90
CA MET A 1 13.93 4.81 -5.56
C MET A 1 14.80 5.39 -4.46
N LYS A 2 14.19 6.03 -3.44
CA LYS A 2 14.87 6.62 -2.27
C LYS A 2 14.70 5.78 -0.99
N GLY A 3 13.72 4.90 -0.95
CA GLY A 3 13.49 4.00 0.17
C GLY A 3 12.42 2.97 -0.13
N TYR A 4 12.49 1.86 0.61
CA TYR A 4 11.52 0.77 0.59
C TYR A 4 11.11 0.49 2.03
N TYR A 5 9.82 0.45 2.29
CA TYR A 5 9.27 0.27 3.63
C TYR A 5 8.21 -0.83 3.62
N LEU A 6 8.24 -1.69 4.61
CA LEU A 6 7.15 -2.60 4.93
C LEU A 6 6.40 -1.99 6.12
N MET A 7 5.10 -1.73 5.96
CA MET A 7 4.28 -1.12 7.01
C MET A 7 3.00 -1.91 7.23
N PRO A 8 2.65 -2.19 8.49
CA PRO A 8 1.38 -2.83 8.83
C PRO A 8 0.21 -1.87 8.63
N HIS A 9 -0.98 -2.44 8.45
CA HIS A 9 -2.20 -1.66 8.22
C HIS A 9 -3.40 -2.00 9.11
N PRO A 10 -3.27 -2.59 10.31
CA PRO A 10 -4.43 -2.76 11.17
C PRO A 10 -4.99 -1.40 11.58
N PRO A 11 -6.27 -1.09 11.31
CA PRO A 11 -6.83 0.24 11.62
C PRO A 11 -6.73 0.61 13.09
N LEU A 12 -6.68 -0.37 13.98
CA LEU A 12 -6.58 -0.16 15.43
C LEU A 12 -5.31 0.58 15.87
N ILE A 13 -4.25 0.64 15.03
CA ILE A 13 -3.03 1.42 15.38
C ILE A 13 -3.28 2.94 15.36
N ILE A 14 -4.41 3.36 14.79
CA ILE A 14 -4.84 4.76 14.78
C ILE A 14 -5.64 5.03 16.06
N PRO A 15 -5.27 6.01 16.91
CA PRO A 15 -5.89 6.22 18.23
C PRO A 15 -7.41 6.43 18.19
N GLN A 16 -7.92 7.13 17.16
CA GLN A 16 -9.36 7.36 16.99
C GLN A 16 -10.16 6.07 16.75
N ILE A 17 -9.50 5.02 16.24
CA ILE A 17 -10.09 3.70 16.00
C ILE A 17 -9.79 2.77 17.15
N GLY A 18 -8.54 2.73 17.61
CA GLY A 18 -8.06 1.86 18.69
C GLY A 18 -8.67 2.18 20.06
N ARG A 19 -8.98 3.47 20.32
CA ARG A 19 -9.65 3.94 21.56
C ARG A 19 -9.01 3.43 22.85
N GLY A 20 -7.68 3.29 22.83
CA GLY A 20 -6.88 2.77 23.94
C GLY A 20 -6.29 1.37 23.69
N GLU A 21 -6.86 0.57 22.78
CA GLU A 21 -6.32 -0.75 22.42
C GLU A 21 -4.99 -0.63 21.65
N GLU A 22 -4.78 0.47 20.93
CA GLU A 22 -3.51 0.77 20.24
C GLU A 22 -2.30 0.76 21.18
N LYS A 23 -2.49 1.03 22.47
CA LYS A 23 -1.43 1.00 23.48
C LYS A 23 -0.79 -0.38 23.64
N LYS A 24 -1.51 -1.44 23.30
CA LYS A 24 -1.00 -2.82 23.35
C LYS A 24 0.09 -3.09 22.30
N ILE A 25 0.15 -2.25 21.27
CA ILE A 25 1.11 -2.36 20.14
C ILE A 25 1.92 -1.07 19.96
N GLU A 26 2.26 -0.42 21.07
CA GLU A 26 3.00 0.86 21.06
C GLU A 26 4.33 0.78 20.29
N SER A 27 5.02 -0.36 20.32
CA SER A 27 6.25 -0.56 19.56
C SER A 27 6.02 -0.45 18.05
N THR A 28 4.92 -1.01 17.55
CA THR A 28 4.52 -0.90 16.14
C THR A 28 4.20 0.54 15.77
N ILE A 29 3.46 1.25 16.63
CA ILE A 29 3.13 2.67 16.40
C ILE A 29 4.40 3.52 16.34
N LYS A 30 5.36 3.31 17.26
CA LYS A 30 6.64 4.00 17.25
C LYS A 30 7.42 3.72 15.95
N ALA A 31 7.44 2.48 15.49
CA ALA A 31 8.08 2.11 14.23
C ALA A 31 7.41 2.79 13.02
N CYS A 32 6.08 2.77 12.93
CA CYS A 32 5.33 3.46 11.87
C CYS A 32 5.57 4.98 11.89
N THR A 33 5.60 5.59 13.09
CA THR A 33 5.91 7.01 13.27
C THR A 33 7.32 7.35 12.78
N GLU A 34 8.30 6.51 13.09
CA GLU A 34 9.68 6.68 12.65
C GLU A 34 9.81 6.53 11.13
N ILE A 35 9.11 5.55 10.54
CA ILE A 35 9.08 5.40 9.07
C ILE A 35 8.44 6.65 8.43
N GLY A 36 7.32 7.12 8.96
CA GLY A 36 6.67 8.34 8.48
C GLY A 36 7.60 9.56 8.55
N ARG A 37 8.39 9.69 9.63
CA ARG A 37 9.42 10.73 9.75
C ARG A 37 10.48 10.63 8.66
N ARG A 38 11.01 9.43 8.41
CA ARG A 38 12.01 9.17 7.35
C ARG A 38 11.47 9.49 5.96
N ILE A 39 10.22 9.13 5.69
CA ILE A 39 9.57 9.46 4.41
C ILE A 39 9.47 10.97 4.24
N ARG A 40 9.04 11.72 5.29
CA ARG A 40 9.00 13.19 5.25
C ARG A 40 10.37 13.80 5.00
N GLU A 41 11.42 13.31 5.65
CA GLU A 41 12.79 13.82 5.45
C GLU A 41 13.32 13.54 4.05
N THR A 42 12.88 12.45 3.44
CA THR A 42 13.21 12.12 2.04
C THR A 42 12.55 13.08 1.06
N ALA A 43 11.40 13.67 1.44
CA ALA A 43 10.59 14.55 0.60
C ALA A 43 10.42 14.02 -0.83
N PRO A 44 9.86 12.82 -1.02
CA PRO A 44 9.71 12.23 -2.34
C PRO A 44 8.67 12.99 -3.17
N ASP A 45 8.84 13.02 -4.50
CA ASP A 45 7.82 13.51 -5.43
C ASP A 45 6.59 12.59 -5.41
N THR A 46 6.85 11.27 -5.29
CA THR A 46 5.81 10.24 -5.38
C THR A 46 5.99 9.18 -4.30
N VAL A 47 4.88 8.82 -3.66
CA VAL A 47 4.78 7.62 -2.82
C VAL A 47 4.10 6.52 -3.62
N ILE A 48 4.80 5.40 -3.83
CA ILE A 48 4.23 4.20 -4.43
C ILE A 48 3.80 3.28 -3.29
N ILE A 49 2.54 2.86 -3.27
CA ILE A 49 2.04 1.95 -2.24
C ILE A 49 1.34 0.76 -2.88
N ILE A 50 1.68 -0.43 -2.40
CA ILE A 50 1.01 -1.67 -2.79
C ILE A 50 0.21 -2.22 -1.60
N THR A 51 -1.08 -2.50 -1.83
CA THR A 51 -2.03 -2.96 -0.82
C THR A 51 -2.61 -4.33 -1.15
N PRO A 52 -2.94 -5.17 -0.14
CA PRO A 52 -3.69 -6.40 -0.33
C PRO A 52 -5.22 -6.21 -0.35
N HIS A 53 -5.73 -5.01 -0.05
CA HIS A 53 -7.16 -4.72 0.17
C HIS A 53 -7.85 -3.96 -0.96
N GLY A 54 -7.11 -3.60 -2.00
CA GLY A 54 -7.67 -2.97 -3.19
C GLY A 54 -8.41 -3.95 -4.09
N MET A 55 -8.60 -3.57 -5.34
CA MET A 55 -9.20 -4.46 -6.33
C MET A 55 -8.24 -5.58 -6.69
N VAL A 56 -8.61 -6.83 -6.36
CA VAL A 56 -7.76 -8.01 -6.56
C VAL A 56 -8.18 -8.77 -7.80
N PHE A 57 -7.22 -9.03 -8.69
CA PHE A 57 -7.36 -9.89 -9.86
C PHE A 57 -6.64 -11.22 -9.64
N ARG A 58 -7.06 -12.25 -10.36
CA ARG A 58 -6.46 -13.58 -10.24
C ARG A 58 -5.04 -13.62 -10.83
N ASP A 59 -4.81 -12.87 -11.89
CA ASP A 59 -3.65 -12.98 -12.77
C ASP A 59 -3.07 -11.62 -13.18
N ALA A 60 -3.43 -10.54 -12.50
CA ALA A 60 -2.96 -9.20 -12.80
C ALA A 60 -2.75 -8.36 -11.53
N VAL A 61 -1.96 -7.31 -11.64
CA VAL A 61 -1.85 -6.23 -10.64
C VAL A 61 -2.80 -5.11 -11.04
N ALA A 62 -3.61 -4.64 -10.09
CA ALA A 62 -4.40 -3.43 -10.27
C ALA A 62 -3.52 -2.19 -10.10
N VAL A 63 -3.64 -1.24 -11.03
CA VAL A 63 -2.95 0.05 -10.98
C VAL A 63 -4.01 1.15 -11.06
N TYR A 64 -4.07 2.00 -10.04
CA TYR A 64 -5.04 3.10 -9.98
C TYR A 64 -4.55 4.28 -10.82
N THR A 65 -5.37 4.73 -11.76
CA THR A 65 -4.97 5.69 -12.82
C THR A 65 -5.85 6.94 -12.93
N GLN A 66 -6.86 7.11 -12.04
CA GLN A 66 -7.62 8.36 -11.97
C GLN A 66 -6.75 9.51 -11.46
N GLU A 67 -7.03 10.75 -11.88
CA GLU A 67 -6.24 11.93 -11.51
C GLU A 67 -6.17 12.18 -10.00
N GLU A 68 -7.27 11.91 -9.30
CA GLU A 68 -7.38 12.02 -7.84
C GLU A 68 -8.00 10.76 -7.26
N ILE A 69 -7.43 10.27 -6.16
CA ILE A 69 -7.95 9.12 -5.42
C ILE A 69 -8.22 9.51 -3.98
N SER A 70 -9.39 9.15 -3.47
CA SER A 70 -9.83 9.48 -2.12
C SER A 70 -10.37 8.29 -1.36
N GLY A 71 -10.46 8.44 -0.03
CA GLY A 71 -11.05 7.46 0.86
C GLY A 71 -11.18 7.98 2.28
N ASP A 72 -11.90 7.23 3.12
CA ASP A 72 -12.04 7.49 4.54
C ASP A 72 -12.01 6.20 5.38
N LEU A 73 -11.86 6.36 6.68
CA LEU A 73 -11.89 5.26 7.64
C LEU A 73 -13.25 5.13 8.36
N GLY A 74 -14.34 5.56 7.74
CA GLY A 74 -15.70 5.50 8.29
C GLY A 74 -16.15 4.07 8.60
N ARG A 75 -15.75 3.07 7.80
CA ARG A 75 -16.02 1.64 8.05
C ARG A 75 -15.44 1.15 9.38
N PHE A 76 -14.43 1.85 9.91
CA PHE A 76 -13.80 1.57 11.20
C PHE A 76 -14.22 2.56 12.30
N GLY A 77 -15.28 3.34 12.05
CA GLY A 77 -15.83 4.30 13.01
C GLY A 77 -15.06 5.63 13.13
N ALA A 78 -14.24 5.95 12.15
CA ALA A 78 -13.46 7.20 12.10
C ALA A 78 -13.65 7.95 10.75
N PRO A 79 -14.88 8.38 10.40
CA PRO A 79 -15.12 9.06 9.11
C PRO A 79 -14.41 10.39 8.97
N GLY A 80 -13.99 11.00 10.09
CA GLY A 80 -13.19 12.23 10.08
C GLY A 80 -11.74 12.03 9.64
N ILE A 81 -11.28 10.78 9.50
CA ILE A 81 -9.99 10.46 8.89
C ILE A 81 -10.24 10.16 7.42
N SER A 82 -10.00 11.15 6.59
CA SER A 82 -10.15 11.09 5.14
C SER A 82 -8.90 11.59 4.45
N MET A 83 -8.65 11.08 3.25
CA MET A 83 -7.54 11.49 2.39
C MET A 83 -8.05 11.70 0.98
N SER A 84 -7.51 12.72 0.30
CA SER A 84 -7.64 12.93 -1.14
C SER A 84 -6.26 13.24 -1.68
N LEU A 85 -5.78 12.46 -2.64
CA LEU A 85 -4.41 12.48 -3.12
C LEU A 85 -4.39 12.53 -4.65
N GLU A 86 -3.52 13.38 -5.19
CA GLU A 86 -3.23 13.43 -6.61
C GLU A 86 -2.45 12.20 -7.05
N THR A 87 -2.88 11.54 -8.10
CA THR A 87 -2.19 10.37 -8.67
C THR A 87 -1.05 10.84 -9.59
N ASP A 88 0.12 10.20 -9.50
CA ASP A 88 1.17 10.32 -10.50
C ASP A 88 0.82 9.45 -11.72
N THR A 89 -0.09 9.94 -12.54
CA THR A 89 -0.66 9.20 -13.68
C THR A 89 0.40 8.85 -14.72
N GLU A 90 1.37 9.74 -14.97
CA GLU A 90 2.50 9.49 -15.85
C GLU A 90 3.32 8.27 -15.38
N LEU A 91 3.65 8.22 -14.09
CA LEU A 91 4.39 7.09 -13.53
C LEU A 91 3.52 5.82 -13.51
N ALA A 92 2.23 5.92 -13.17
CA ALA A 92 1.30 4.79 -13.17
C ALA A 92 1.17 4.16 -14.58
N ASP A 93 1.02 4.98 -15.60
CA ASP A 93 0.94 4.53 -16.99
C ASP A 93 2.23 3.85 -17.45
N LEU A 94 3.37 4.42 -17.13
CA LEU A 94 4.66 3.84 -17.48
C LEU A 94 4.93 2.52 -16.73
N ILE A 95 4.46 2.37 -15.51
CA ILE A 95 4.52 1.09 -14.77
C ILE A 95 3.73 0.02 -15.53
N ILE A 96 2.51 0.33 -15.98
CA ILE A 96 1.68 -0.57 -16.76
C ILE A 96 2.40 -0.98 -18.04
N GLU A 97 2.86 0.00 -18.81
CA GLU A 97 3.56 -0.27 -20.07
C GLU A 97 4.80 -1.14 -19.89
N ASN A 98 5.62 -0.86 -18.88
CA ASN A 98 6.82 -1.65 -18.61
C ASN A 98 6.50 -3.06 -18.12
N ALA A 99 5.45 -3.23 -17.32
CA ALA A 99 4.97 -4.55 -16.90
C ALA A 99 4.46 -5.37 -18.11
N GLU A 100 3.65 -4.77 -18.97
CA GLU A 100 3.11 -5.42 -20.17
C GLU A 100 4.22 -5.81 -21.17
N LYS A 101 5.24 -4.95 -21.37
CA LYS A 101 6.42 -5.28 -22.19
C LYS A 101 7.18 -6.50 -21.67
N ASP A 102 7.12 -6.72 -20.36
CA ASP A 102 7.71 -7.90 -19.70
C ASP A 102 6.74 -9.10 -19.63
N GLY A 103 5.57 -9.01 -20.26
CA GLY A 103 4.55 -10.08 -20.30
C GLY A 103 3.81 -10.26 -18.98
N LEU A 104 3.73 -9.22 -18.15
CA LEU A 104 2.97 -9.19 -16.90
C LEU A 104 1.68 -8.42 -17.10
N ALA A 105 0.56 -8.97 -16.63
CA ALA A 105 -0.74 -8.30 -16.75
C ALA A 105 -0.90 -7.21 -15.68
N ALA A 106 -1.31 -6.03 -16.12
CA ALA A 106 -1.73 -4.91 -15.28
C ALA A 106 -3.12 -4.45 -15.71
N VAL A 107 -3.97 -4.14 -14.73
CA VAL A 107 -5.33 -3.66 -14.98
C VAL A 107 -5.46 -2.24 -14.45
N ARG A 108 -5.87 -1.32 -15.33
CA ARG A 108 -6.18 0.06 -14.96
C ARG A 108 -7.45 0.12 -14.13
N ILE A 109 -7.40 0.79 -12.99
CA ILE A 109 -8.55 1.08 -12.14
C ILE A 109 -8.77 2.59 -12.12
N GLY A 110 -9.97 3.05 -12.47
CA GLY A 110 -10.31 4.48 -12.52
C GLY A 110 -10.71 4.95 -13.90
N SER A 111 -10.52 6.24 -14.20
CA SER A 111 -11.03 6.89 -15.40
C SER A 111 -10.40 6.37 -16.69
N GLY A 112 -11.22 6.23 -17.73
CA GLY A 112 -10.77 5.88 -19.07
C GLY A 112 -11.87 5.20 -19.90
N ALA A 113 -11.85 5.41 -21.21
CA ALA A 113 -12.83 4.81 -22.13
C ALA A 113 -12.78 3.28 -22.04
N GLY A 114 -13.92 2.67 -21.70
CA GLY A 114 -14.05 1.21 -21.55
C GLY A 114 -13.62 0.65 -20.19
N ASN A 115 -13.29 1.50 -19.20
CA ASN A 115 -12.95 1.03 -17.86
C ASN A 115 -14.23 0.70 -17.07
N HIS A 116 -14.41 -0.59 -16.75
CA HIS A 116 -15.56 -1.09 -15.97
C HIS A 116 -15.39 -0.93 -14.44
N TYR A 117 -14.29 -0.32 -13.99
CA TYR A 117 -13.91 -0.26 -12.57
C TYR A 117 -13.80 1.16 -12.03
N GLU A 118 -14.34 2.15 -12.75
CA GLU A 118 -14.25 3.58 -12.38
C GLU A 118 -14.79 3.84 -10.98
N ASP A 119 -15.97 3.30 -10.64
CA ASP A 119 -16.64 3.47 -9.35
C ASP A 119 -15.93 2.76 -8.17
N ARG A 120 -14.86 2.01 -8.44
CA ARG A 120 -14.14 1.22 -7.43
C ARG A 120 -12.77 1.77 -7.08
N ALA A 121 -12.44 2.90 -7.66
CA ALA A 121 -11.16 3.57 -7.43
C ALA A 121 -11.19 4.38 -6.14
N GLN A 122 -10.99 3.70 -5.00
CA GLN A 122 -10.96 4.32 -3.67
C GLN A 122 -9.74 3.84 -2.88
N LEU A 123 -9.25 4.73 -2.01
CA LEU A 123 -8.22 4.35 -1.03
C LEU A 123 -8.82 3.40 0.00
N ASP A 124 -8.24 2.22 0.13
CA ASP A 124 -8.57 1.28 1.19
C ASP A 124 -7.73 1.52 2.45
N HIS A 125 -8.05 0.84 3.54
CA HIS A 125 -7.32 0.99 4.81
C HIS A 125 -5.85 0.51 4.73
N GLY A 126 -5.55 -0.43 3.83
CA GLY A 126 -4.17 -0.87 3.58
C GLY A 126 -3.30 0.25 3.01
N VAL A 127 -3.90 1.23 2.35
CA VAL A 127 -3.24 2.46 1.90
C VAL A 127 -3.28 3.54 2.98
N MET A 128 -4.47 3.80 3.53
CA MET A 128 -4.69 4.94 4.42
C MET A 128 -3.96 4.82 5.76
N VAL A 129 -3.88 3.60 6.33
CA VAL A 129 -3.23 3.40 7.63
C VAL A 129 -1.72 3.68 7.57
N PRO A 130 -0.93 3.14 6.62
CA PRO A 130 0.47 3.55 6.46
C PRO A 130 0.64 5.04 6.20
N LEU A 131 -0.18 5.63 5.33
CA LEU A 131 -0.09 7.04 4.97
C LEU A 131 -0.49 7.98 6.13
N TYR A 132 -1.33 7.55 7.08
CA TYR A 132 -1.64 8.31 8.29
C TYR A 132 -0.37 8.76 9.03
N PHE A 133 0.68 7.95 9.03
CA PHE A 133 1.95 8.27 9.69
C PHE A 133 2.86 9.22 8.89
N THR A 134 2.54 9.49 7.63
CA THR A 134 3.28 10.49 6.84
C THR A 134 2.85 11.92 7.16
N GLY A 135 1.69 12.12 7.83
CA GLY A 135 1.15 13.46 8.16
C GLY A 135 0.77 14.26 6.91
N ASP A 136 0.81 15.58 7.04
CA ASP A 136 0.37 16.53 5.99
C ASP A 136 1.40 16.74 4.86
N MET A 137 2.27 15.77 4.60
CA MET A 137 3.26 15.87 3.54
C MET A 137 2.57 15.88 2.16
N LYS A 138 3.03 16.77 1.28
CA LYS A 138 2.55 16.81 -0.11
C LYS A 138 3.38 15.88 -0.98
N PHE A 139 2.73 14.97 -1.66
CA PHE A 139 3.30 14.05 -2.64
C PHE A 139 2.20 13.58 -3.60
N ARG A 140 2.57 13.08 -4.75
CA ARG A 140 1.66 12.31 -5.60
C ARG A 140 1.70 10.83 -5.22
N ILE A 141 0.64 10.10 -5.54
CA ILE A 141 0.56 8.67 -5.20
C ILE A 141 0.52 7.81 -6.47
N VAL A 142 1.16 6.64 -6.42
CA VAL A 142 0.82 5.51 -7.26
C VAL A 142 0.31 4.39 -6.36
N CYS A 143 -0.98 4.11 -6.44
CA CYS A 143 -1.63 3.05 -5.68
C CYS A 143 -1.73 1.78 -6.52
N LEU A 144 -1.34 0.65 -5.93
CA LEU A 144 -1.33 -0.66 -6.56
C LEU A 144 -2.04 -1.66 -5.65
N ALA A 145 -2.78 -2.62 -6.24
CA ALA A 145 -3.21 -3.80 -5.49
C ALA A 145 -2.71 -5.06 -6.17
N TYR A 146 -2.00 -5.90 -5.41
CA TYR A 146 -1.47 -7.13 -5.98
C TYR A 146 -2.55 -8.23 -6.06
N GLY A 147 -2.40 -9.11 -7.07
CA GLY A 147 -3.26 -10.26 -7.29
C GLY A 147 -2.58 -11.57 -6.89
N PHE A 148 -3.19 -12.70 -7.30
CA PHE A 148 -2.68 -14.04 -7.01
C PHE A 148 -1.59 -14.48 -8.02
N LEU A 149 -0.70 -13.57 -8.35
CA LEU A 149 0.49 -13.83 -9.17
C LEU A 149 1.51 -14.66 -8.39
N THR A 150 2.36 -15.38 -9.12
CA THR A 150 3.48 -16.08 -8.49
C THR A 150 4.49 -15.10 -7.88
N PRO A 151 5.26 -15.51 -6.87
CA PRO A 151 6.31 -14.65 -6.29
C PRO A 151 7.31 -14.13 -7.33
N ARG A 152 7.59 -14.93 -8.37
CA ARG A 152 8.48 -14.54 -9.47
C ARG A 152 7.87 -13.41 -10.33
N GLU A 153 6.57 -13.50 -10.61
CA GLU A 153 5.86 -12.46 -11.36
C GLU A 153 5.76 -11.16 -10.56
N LEU A 154 5.45 -11.25 -9.26
CA LEU A 154 5.44 -10.09 -8.36
C LEU A 154 6.83 -9.43 -8.26
N TYR A 155 7.90 -10.22 -8.20
CA TYR A 155 9.26 -9.71 -8.22
C TYR A 155 9.57 -8.95 -9.54
N ARG A 156 9.20 -9.53 -10.69
CA ARG A 156 9.37 -8.90 -11.99
C ARG A 156 8.53 -7.62 -12.12
N PHE A 157 7.32 -7.62 -11.54
CA PHE A 157 6.50 -6.40 -11.48
C PHE A 157 7.19 -5.30 -10.68
N GLY A 158 7.83 -5.65 -9.56
CA GLY A 158 8.67 -4.72 -8.79
C GLY A 158 9.84 -4.15 -9.61
N MET A 159 10.45 -4.96 -10.49
CA MET A 159 11.48 -4.47 -11.42
C MET A 159 10.91 -3.49 -12.45
N ALA A 160 9.69 -3.70 -12.94
CA ALA A 160 9.02 -2.77 -13.84
C ALA A 160 8.74 -1.43 -13.15
N ILE A 161 8.31 -1.46 -11.87
CA ILE A 161 8.15 -0.25 -11.06
C ILE A 161 9.49 0.52 -10.95
N GLU A 162 10.56 -0.17 -10.56
CA GLU A 162 11.87 0.48 -10.41
C GLU A 162 12.38 1.09 -11.71
N LYS A 163 12.18 0.38 -12.82
CA LYS A 163 12.53 0.85 -14.17
C LYS A 163 11.76 2.13 -14.49
N SER A 164 10.45 2.15 -14.27
CA SER A 164 9.60 3.31 -14.55
C SER A 164 9.97 4.54 -13.72
N VAL A 165 10.32 4.35 -12.44
CA VAL A 165 10.83 5.43 -11.59
C VAL A 165 12.15 6.00 -12.12
N LYS A 166 13.03 5.16 -12.65
CA LYS A 166 14.30 5.61 -13.27
C LYS A 166 14.04 6.38 -14.57
N GLU A 167 13.14 5.91 -15.41
CA GLU A 167 12.79 6.53 -16.69
C GLU A 167 12.13 7.90 -16.53
N THR A 168 11.24 8.06 -15.53
CA THR A 168 10.61 9.35 -15.23
C THR A 168 11.50 10.31 -14.46
N GLY A 169 12.59 9.84 -13.87
CA GLY A 169 13.45 10.63 -12.99
C GLY A 169 12.83 11.02 -11.66
N ARG A 170 11.68 10.43 -11.27
CA ARG A 170 10.98 10.71 -10.00
C ARG A 170 11.85 10.36 -8.79
N SER A 171 11.80 11.23 -7.78
CA SER A 171 12.21 10.88 -6.42
C SER A 171 11.05 10.12 -5.76
N ALA A 172 11.15 8.80 -5.65
CA ALA A 172 10.05 7.98 -5.13
C ALA A 172 10.47 7.10 -3.95
N VAL A 173 9.53 6.88 -3.01
CA VAL A 173 9.59 5.83 -2.00
C VAL A 173 8.52 4.79 -2.27
N MET A 174 8.77 3.54 -1.86
CA MET A 174 7.80 2.46 -1.98
C MET A 174 7.41 1.96 -0.60
N ILE A 175 6.10 1.81 -0.38
CA ILE A 175 5.52 1.19 0.81
C ILE A 175 4.85 -0.11 0.38
N ALA A 176 5.32 -1.23 0.90
CA ALA A 176 4.60 -2.49 0.87
C ALA A 176 3.70 -2.53 2.11
N SER A 177 2.40 -2.41 1.91
CA SER A 177 1.42 -2.51 2.98
C SER A 177 1.11 -3.97 3.25
N GLY A 178 1.41 -4.46 4.45
CA GLY A 178 1.24 -5.86 4.77
C GLY A 178 1.39 -6.14 6.25
N ASP A 179 0.55 -7.02 6.75
CA ASP A 179 0.64 -7.54 8.08
C ASP A 179 1.48 -8.83 8.12
N LEU A 180 2.05 -9.11 9.26
CA LEU A 180 2.69 -10.39 9.53
C LEU A 180 1.63 -11.47 9.80
N SER A 181 1.97 -12.57 10.47
CA SER A 181 1.04 -13.67 10.69
C SER A 181 -0.17 -13.25 11.52
N HIS A 182 -1.35 -13.67 11.09
CA HIS A 182 -2.59 -13.58 11.88
C HIS A 182 -2.85 -14.82 12.75
N HIS A 183 -1.94 -15.81 12.76
CA HIS A 183 -2.08 -17.09 13.48
C HIS A 183 -1.24 -17.11 14.78
N LEU A 184 -1.25 -16.03 15.57
CA LEU A 184 -0.39 -15.87 16.73
C LEU A 184 -1.06 -16.29 18.05
N THR A 185 -2.40 -16.28 18.13
CA THR A 185 -3.18 -16.63 19.34
C THR A 185 -4.45 -17.36 18.95
N ASP A 186 -5.04 -18.11 19.91
CA ASP A 186 -6.32 -18.78 19.72
C ASP A 186 -7.52 -17.80 19.81
N ASP A 187 -7.32 -16.66 20.46
CA ASP A 187 -8.33 -15.61 20.63
C ASP A 187 -8.37 -14.63 19.44
N GLY A 188 -7.51 -14.82 18.45
CA GLY A 188 -7.44 -14.00 17.25
C GLY A 188 -8.51 -14.35 16.20
N PRO A 189 -8.60 -13.61 15.10
CA PRO A 189 -9.53 -13.89 14.00
C PRO A 189 -9.24 -15.22 13.28
N TYR A 190 -8.04 -15.76 13.46
CA TYR A 190 -7.58 -17.04 12.92
C TYR A 190 -7.02 -17.91 14.04
N LYS A 191 -7.20 -19.25 13.91
CA LYS A 191 -6.67 -20.18 14.90
C LYS A 191 -5.15 -20.09 14.99
N TYR A 192 -4.60 -20.29 16.18
CA TYR A 192 -3.17 -20.38 16.40
C TYR A 192 -2.51 -21.43 15.50
N SER A 193 -1.34 -21.07 14.99
CA SER A 193 -0.45 -21.99 14.29
C SER A 193 0.99 -21.80 14.78
N PRO A 194 1.71 -22.88 15.13
CA PRO A 194 3.11 -22.77 15.52
C PRO A 194 4.04 -22.24 14.41
N TYR A 195 3.53 -22.18 13.19
CA TYR A 195 4.23 -21.58 12.05
C TYR A 195 4.11 -20.05 12.02
N GLY A 196 3.07 -19.49 12.63
CA GLY A 196 2.87 -18.02 12.69
C GLY A 196 4.08 -17.30 13.29
N PRO A 197 4.44 -17.55 14.56
CA PRO A 197 5.61 -16.92 15.17
C PRO A 197 6.94 -17.21 14.45
N LYS A 198 7.07 -18.39 13.83
CA LYS A 198 8.27 -18.75 13.04
C LYS A 198 8.37 -17.93 11.77
N PHE A 199 7.23 -17.70 11.09
CA PHE A 199 7.16 -16.85 9.92
C PHE A 199 7.54 -15.41 10.27
N ASP A 200 6.93 -14.84 11.31
CA ASP A 200 7.20 -13.47 11.76
C ASP A 200 8.69 -13.27 12.09
N LYS A 201 9.25 -14.22 12.85
CA LYS A 201 10.67 -14.20 13.16
C LYS A 201 11.54 -14.21 11.90
N ARG A 202 11.21 -15.08 10.93
CA ARG A 202 11.97 -15.21 9.68
C ARG A 202 11.93 -13.95 8.81
N ILE A 203 10.82 -13.22 8.83
CA ILE A 203 10.66 -11.98 8.05
C ILE A 203 11.40 -10.81 8.70
N THR A 204 11.53 -10.81 10.04
CA THR A 204 12.13 -9.70 10.79
C THR A 204 13.63 -9.86 11.07
N GLU A 205 14.21 -11.03 10.83
CA GLU A 205 15.64 -11.34 10.89
C GLU A 205 16.33 -11.14 9.53
#